data_87923437f1fe652511556ffcb7f690e4
#
_entry.id   87923437f1fe652511556ffcb7f690e4
#
_cell.length_a   1.000
_cell.length_b   1.000
_cell.length_c   1.000
_cell.angle_alpha   90.00
_cell.angle_beta   90.00
_cell.angle_gamma   90.00
#
_symmetry.space_group_name_H-M   'P 1'
#
loop_
_entity.id
_entity.type
_entity.pdbx_description
1 polymer ?
#
loop_
_entity_poly.entity_id
_entity_poly.type
_entity_poly.pdbx_seq_one_letter_code
_entity_poly.pdbx_strand_id
1 'polypeptide(L)'
;PDPGLNGRSIDWPRGKVLGGSSSLNGLLYVRGQAQDYDRWRQMGNTGWGWDDVLPLFKRAEKNERGADAFHGDEGPLSVSNMRIQRPICDAWVAAAQAAGYPFNPDYNGAEQEGVGYFQLTTRNGRRCSAAVAYLNPARGRENLRIITKAQVQRVELEGSKATGVTYRDASGQIRTVNADREVILSGGSIGSPQILMLSGIGPAVHLKDNGIEVKHDLGGVGRNLQDHLQARLVFNCNEPTLNDEVRSLVSQAKIALKYALFRAGPMTMAASLATGFLKTREDLETPDIQFHVQPWSADSPGEGVHPFSAFTMSVCQLRPESRGEIRLNGPDPATYPKIIPNYLATQTDCQTIVNGVNIARKIARHAPLTSKISHEFRPDAALDMDDYDGTLDWARSNSTSIYHPTGTCKMGSGKDAVVDYRLRVHGIKGLRVADCAIMPEIVSGNTNAPAIMIGEKASDILLSPA
;
A
#
# COMPACT_ATOMS: atom_id res chain seq x y z
N PRO A 1 -19.05 0.80 -8.87
CA PRO A 1 -18.61 0.18 -10.14
C PRO A 1 -17.58 1.07 -10.82
N ASP A 2 -16.48 0.48 -11.28
CA ASP A 2 -15.38 1.17 -11.97
C ASP A 2 -15.44 0.86 -13.48
N PRO A 3 -15.56 1.88 -14.36
CA PRO A 3 -15.63 1.66 -15.81
C PRO A 3 -14.39 0.94 -16.37
N GLY A 4 -13.20 1.23 -15.83
CA GLY A 4 -11.94 0.60 -16.22
C GLY A 4 -11.85 -0.88 -15.84
N LEU A 5 -12.75 -1.37 -14.98
CA LEU A 5 -12.85 -2.75 -14.55
C LEU A 5 -14.15 -3.42 -15.06
N ASN A 6 -14.61 -3.07 -16.25
CA ASN A 6 -15.85 -3.59 -16.85
C ASN A 6 -17.08 -3.41 -15.93
N GLY A 7 -17.16 -2.29 -15.20
CA GLY A 7 -18.24 -1.98 -14.29
C GLY A 7 -18.25 -2.77 -12.98
N ARG A 8 -17.21 -3.53 -12.67
CA ARG A 8 -17.09 -4.26 -11.39
C ARG A 8 -16.85 -3.30 -10.23
N SER A 9 -17.33 -3.70 -9.05
CA SER A 9 -16.94 -3.12 -7.77
C SER A 9 -15.95 -4.04 -7.08
N ILE A 10 -14.95 -3.45 -6.42
CA ILE A 10 -13.96 -4.20 -5.65
C ILE A 10 -13.91 -3.67 -4.21
N ASP A 11 -13.65 -4.56 -3.25
CA ASP A 11 -13.57 -4.20 -1.85
C ASP A 11 -12.20 -3.57 -1.51
N TRP A 12 -12.23 -2.54 -0.65
CA TRP A 12 -11.05 -1.83 -0.18
C TRP A 12 -10.92 -1.93 1.35
N PRO A 13 -10.49 -3.07 1.92
CA PRO A 13 -10.35 -3.24 3.36
C PRO A 13 -9.31 -2.27 3.93
N ARG A 14 -9.66 -1.63 5.05
CA ARG A 14 -8.78 -0.77 5.83
C ARG A 14 -8.75 -1.16 7.29
N GLY A 15 -7.60 -0.95 7.94
CA GLY A 15 -7.41 -1.28 9.35
C GLY A 15 -8.14 -0.32 10.27
N LYS A 16 -9.20 -0.79 10.96
CA LYS A 16 -9.88 -0.07 12.05
C LYS A 16 -9.41 -0.58 13.40
N VAL A 17 -8.12 -0.44 13.66
CA VAL A 17 -7.40 -1.01 14.81
C VAL A 17 -6.17 -0.16 15.12
N LEU A 18 -5.63 -0.23 16.35
CA LEU A 18 -4.35 0.40 16.68
C LEU A 18 -3.24 -0.09 15.74
N GLY A 19 -2.50 0.84 15.16
CA GLY A 19 -1.54 0.57 14.08
C GLY A 19 -2.14 0.64 12.67
N GLY A 20 -3.47 0.88 12.54
CA GLY A 20 -4.13 1.02 11.25
C GLY A 20 -3.90 -0.17 10.33
N SER A 21 -3.75 0.06 9.04
CA SER A 21 -3.55 -1.00 8.05
C SER A 21 -2.23 -1.77 8.21
N SER A 22 -1.22 -1.23 8.94
CA SER A 22 0.00 -1.98 9.25
C SER A 22 -0.25 -3.22 10.12
N SER A 23 -1.38 -3.27 10.83
CA SER A 23 -1.80 -4.42 11.65
C SER A 23 -2.49 -5.52 10.83
N LEU A 24 -2.83 -5.29 9.56
CA LEU A 24 -3.56 -6.20 8.69
C LEU A 24 -2.84 -6.53 7.38
N ASN A 25 -1.91 -5.67 6.93
CA ASN A 25 -1.24 -5.74 5.62
C ASN A 25 -0.47 -7.05 5.39
N GLY A 26 0.04 -7.21 4.16
CA GLY A 26 0.82 -8.37 3.73
C GLY A 26 2.26 -8.41 4.26
N LEU A 27 2.68 -7.54 5.19
CA LEU A 27 4.00 -7.48 5.84
C LEU A 27 5.17 -7.04 4.95
N LEU A 28 4.98 -6.82 3.66
CA LEU A 28 6.06 -6.55 2.72
C LEU A 28 6.72 -5.20 3.02
N TYR A 29 8.07 -5.18 3.08
CA TYR A 29 8.84 -3.98 3.31
C TYR A 29 9.46 -3.50 2.00
N VAL A 30 8.91 -2.45 1.44
CA VAL A 30 9.35 -1.80 0.19
C VAL A 30 9.31 -0.29 0.40
N ARG A 31 10.36 0.41 -0.04
CA ARG A 31 10.48 1.87 0.11
C ARG A 31 10.04 2.65 -1.11
N GLY A 32 10.02 2.02 -2.27
CA GLY A 32 9.93 2.69 -3.57
C GLY A 32 11.32 2.96 -4.14
N GLN A 33 11.39 3.80 -5.15
CA GLN A 33 12.61 4.21 -5.85
C GLN A 33 13.06 5.60 -5.38
N ALA A 34 14.37 5.88 -5.48
CA ALA A 34 14.90 7.22 -5.20
C ALA A 34 14.20 8.29 -6.05
N GLN A 35 13.94 7.97 -7.31
CA GLN A 35 13.27 8.84 -8.29
C GLN A 35 11.85 9.23 -7.89
N ASP A 36 11.13 8.40 -7.13
CA ASP A 36 9.79 8.76 -6.63
C ASP A 36 9.84 10.01 -5.74
N TYR A 37 10.78 10.04 -4.81
CA TYR A 37 10.97 11.13 -3.85
C TYR A 37 11.61 12.36 -4.49
N ASP A 38 12.57 12.16 -5.39
CA ASP A 38 13.17 13.27 -6.13
C ASP A 38 12.14 13.96 -7.03
N ARG A 39 11.18 13.20 -7.58
CA ARG A 39 10.05 13.77 -8.29
C ARG A 39 9.13 14.58 -7.37
N TRP A 40 8.87 14.10 -6.13
CA TRP A 40 8.13 14.91 -5.15
C TRP A 40 8.82 16.24 -4.90
N ARG A 41 10.16 16.25 -4.74
CA ARG A 41 10.96 17.50 -4.61
C ARG A 41 10.83 18.38 -5.82
N GLN A 42 10.94 17.81 -7.04
CA GLN A 42 10.81 18.55 -8.30
C GLN A 42 9.43 19.20 -8.48
N MET A 43 8.38 18.61 -7.90
CA MET A 43 7.03 19.19 -7.84
C MET A 43 6.91 20.36 -6.84
N GLY A 44 8.00 20.82 -6.25
CA GLY A 44 8.05 21.95 -5.33
C GLY A 44 7.97 21.56 -3.85
N ASN A 45 8.05 20.28 -3.52
CA ASN A 45 7.99 19.81 -2.12
C ASN A 45 9.42 19.74 -1.55
N THR A 46 9.96 20.88 -1.17
CA THR A 46 11.30 20.99 -0.58
C THR A 46 11.45 20.12 0.65
N GLY A 47 12.57 19.38 0.76
CA GLY A 47 12.86 18.50 1.87
C GLY A 47 12.20 17.12 1.74
N TRP A 48 11.68 16.75 0.55
CA TRP A 48 11.08 15.45 0.28
C TRP A 48 11.80 14.65 -0.82
N GLY A 49 13.01 15.06 -1.22
CA GLY A 49 13.86 14.28 -2.12
C GLY A 49 14.48 13.05 -1.43
N TRP A 50 15.07 12.16 -2.22
CA TRP A 50 15.66 10.92 -1.68
C TRP A 50 16.66 11.16 -0.57
N ASP A 51 17.57 12.11 -0.73
CA ASP A 51 18.56 12.46 0.29
C ASP A 51 17.94 12.97 1.59
N ASP A 52 16.74 13.58 1.51
CA ASP A 52 16.01 14.06 2.68
C ASP A 52 15.28 12.94 3.42
N VAL A 53 14.80 11.91 2.71
CA VAL A 53 13.93 10.87 3.29
C VAL A 53 14.67 9.56 3.59
N LEU A 54 15.79 9.26 2.94
CA LEU A 54 16.60 8.07 3.23
C LEU A 54 17.05 8.01 4.71
N PRO A 55 17.52 9.10 5.34
CA PRO A 55 17.85 9.11 6.77
C PRO A 55 16.66 8.72 7.66
N LEU A 56 15.42 9.08 7.25
CA LEU A 56 14.20 8.75 7.98
C LEU A 56 13.85 7.26 7.86
N PHE A 57 14.01 6.68 6.69
CA PHE A 57 13.88 5.24 6.49
C PHE A 57 14.88 4.46 7.35
N LYS A 58 16.15 4.88 7.36
CA LYS A 58 17.20 4.27 8.18
C LYS A 58 16.91 4.40 9.67
N ARG A 59 16.44 5.56 10.13
CA ARG A 59 16.06 5.82 11.53
C ARG A 59 14.89 4.92 11.98
N ALA A 60 13.91 4.71 11.10
CA ALA A 60 12.76 3.87 11.40
C ALA A 60 13.09 2.38 11.46
N GLU A 61 14.07 1.93 10.69
CA GLU A 61 14.34 0.53 10.39
C GLU A 61 15.29 -0.12 11.40
N LYS A 62 14.94 -1.37 11.76
CA LYS A 62 15.86 -2.33 12.38
C LYS A 62 15.98 -3.53 11.44
N ASN A 63 16.90 -3.45 10.47
CA ASN A 63 17.14 -4.50 9.50
C ASN A 63 17.99 -5.62 10.12
N GLU A 64 17.58 -6.87 9.97
CA GLU A 64 18.35 -8.01 10.50
C GLU A 64 19.65 -8.27 9.73
N ARG A 65 19.82 -7.68 8.53
CA ARG A 65 21.07 -7.74 7.74
C ARG A 65 22.13 -6.76 8.25
N GLY A 66 21.77 -5.88 9.20
CA GLY A 66 22.65 -4.84 9.72
C GLY A 66 22.49 -3.50 8.99
N ALA A 67 23.26 -2.50 9.46
CA ALA A 67 23.31 -1.17 8.86
C ALA A 67 24.30 -1.12 7.69
N ASP A 68 23.96 -0.32 6.67
CA ASP A 68 24.82 0.01 5.54
C ASP A 68 24.50 1.41 5.00
N ALA A 69 24.88 1.70 3.73
CA ALA A 69 24.59 2.98 3.09
C ALA A 69 23.08 3.25 2.99
N PHE A 70 22.26 2.19 2.82
CA PHE A 70 20.82 2.29 2.61
C PHE A 70 19.99 1.85 3.82
N HIS A 71 20.52 1.04 4.73
CA HIS A 71 19.79 0.41 5.85
C HIS A 71 20.20 0.92 7.21
N GLY A 72 19.25 0.86 8.17
CA GLY A 72 19.47 1.05 9.59
C GLY A 72 19.18 -0.23 10.38
N ASP A 73 19.76 -0.38 11.58
CA ASP A 73 19.62 -1.57 12.42
C ASP A 73 19.20 -1.29 13.87
N GLU A 74 18.96 -0.01 14.20
CA GLU A 74 18.58 0.42 15.56
C GLU A 74 17.14 0.92 15.69
N GLY A 75 16.43 1.09 14.57
CA GLY A 75 15.10 1.66 14.55
C GLY A 75 14.03 0.78 15.22
N PRO A 76 12.84 1.34 15.49
CA PRO A 76 11.75 0.61 16.15
C PRO A 76 11.07 -0.43 15.27
N LEU A 77 11.06 -0.24 13.95
CA LEU A 77 10.42 -1.12 12.99
C LEU A 77 11.36 -2.26 12.60
N SER A 78 11.11 -3.46 13.10
CA SER A 78 11.91 -4.63 12.71
C SER A 78 11.62 -5.06 11.29
N VAL A 79 12.68 -5.21 10.49
CA VAL A 79 12.67 -5.71 9.12
C VAL A 79 13.52 -6.99 9.08
N SER A 80 12.92 -8.08 8.63
CA SER A 80 13.58 -9.39 8.62
C SER A 80 13.49 -10.07 7.26
N ASN A 81 14.41 -10.96 6.98
CA ASN A 81 14.33 -11.83 5.81
C ASN A 81 13.17 -12.82 5.94
N MET A 82 12.78 -13.39 4.82
CA MET A 82 11.78 -14.45 4.78
C MET A 82 12.26 -15.68 5.53
N ARG A 83 11.49 -16.18 6.52
CA ARG A 83 11.85 -17.37 7.33
C ARG A 83 11.46 -18.69 6.68
N ILE A 84 10.89 -18.66 5.50
CA ILE A 84 10.45 -19.82 4.74
C ILE A 84 10.78 -19.61 3.28
N GLN A 85 11.27 -20.66 2.64
CA GLN A 85 11.43 -20.75 1.20
C GLN A 85 10.49 -21.82 0.66
N ARG A 86 10.12 -21.72 -0.61
CA ARG A 86 9.25 -22.65 -1.30
C ARG A 86 9.81 -22.96 -2.68
N PRO A 87 9.92 -24.25 -3.05
CA PRO A 87 10.51 -24.66 -4.32
C PRO A 87 9.90 -23.97 -5.54
N ILE A 88 8.61 -23.65 -5.49
CA ILE A 88 7.92 -22.94 -6.59
C ILE A 88 8.39 -21.49 -6.70
N CYS A 89 8.67 -20.82 -5.58
CA CYS A 89 9.20 -19.45 -5.58
C CYS A 89 10.68 -19.42 -6.02
N ASP A 90 11.47 -20.41 -5.59
CA ASP A 90 12.85 -20.58 -6.05
C ASP A 90 12.90 -20.82 -7.56
N ALA A 91 11.98 -21.67 -8.07
CA ALA A 91 11.85 -21.94 -9.49
C ALA A 91 11.43 -20.69 -10.27
N TRP A 92 10.55 -19.86 -9.70
CA TRP A 92 10.15 -18.59 -10.33
C TRP A 92 11.34 -17.62 -10.44
N VAL A 93 12.11 -17.43 -9.37
CA VAL A 93 13.30 -16.56 -9.38
C VAL A 93 14.31 -17.06 -10.41
N ALA A 94 14.59 -18.37 -10.47
CA ALA A 94 15.51 -18.95 -11.44
C ALA A 94 15.00 -18.81 -12.89
N ALA A 95 13.69 -19.02 -13.12
CA ALA A 95 13.08 -18.86 -14.44
C ALA A 95 13.10 -17.40 -14.92
N ALA A 96 12.89 -16.45 -14.01
CA ALA A 96 13.01 -15.03 -14.34
C ALA A 96 14.44 -14.66 -14.74
N GLN A 97 15.44 -15.19 -14.05
CA GLN A 97 16.85 -15.02 -14.46
C GLN A 97 17.14 -15.65 -15.82
N ALA A 98 16.60 -16.85 -16.09
CA ALA A 98 16.71 -17.50 -17.39
C ALA A 98 15.99 -16.70 -18.51
N ALA A 99 14.96 -15.94 -18.17
CA ALA A 99 14.25 -15.05 -19.09
C ALA A 99 14.99 -13.71 -19.32
N GLY A 100 16.15 -13.49 -18.67
CA GLY A 100 17.02 -12.34 -18.84
C GLY A 100 16.91 -11.25 -17.77
N TYR A 101 16.13 -11.45 -16.70
CA TYR A 101 15.99 -10.48 -15.61
C TYR A 101 17.06 -10.70 -14.54
N PRO A 102 17.67 -9.61 -14.01
CA PRO A 102 18.74 -9.75 -13.01
C PRO A 102 18.19 -10.25 -11.66
N PHE A 103 19.03 -11.01 -10.93
CA PHE A 103 18.77 -11.28 -9.53
C PHE A 103 19.11 -10.04 -8.69
N ASN A 104 18.18 -9.64 -7.80
CA ASN A 104 18.40 -8.55 -6.88
C ASN A 104 18.13 -9.02 -5.44
N PRO A 105 19.16 -9.15 -4.60
CA PRO A 105 19.00 -9.52 -3.19
C PRO A 105 18.46 -8.39 -2.33
N ASP A 106 18.50 -7.14 -2.83
CA ASP A 106 18.12 -5.95 -2.08
C ASP A 106 17.55 -4.84 -2.96
N TYR A 107 16.25 -4.94 -3.21
CA TYR A 107 15.47 -3.94 -3.97
C TYR A 107 15.21 -2.62 -3.20
N ASN A 108 15.62 -2.52 -1.93
CA ASN A 108 15.61 -1.28 -1.14
C ASN A 108 17.00 -0.62 -1.06
N GLY A 109 17.99 -1.18 -1.75
CA GLY A 109 19.34 -0.66 -1.87
C GLY A 109 19.49 0.39 -2.98
N ALA A 110 20.65 0.38 -3.67
CA ALA A 110 20.96 1.33 -4.74
C ALA A 110 20.04 1.19 -5.95
N GLU A 111 19.70 -0.05 -6.30
CA GLU A 111 18.94 -0.40 -7.50
C GLU A 111 17.70 -1.21 -7.08
N GLN A 112 16.54 -0.84 -7.65
CA GLN A 112 15.31 -1.60 -7.38
C GLN A 112 15.11 -2.75 -8.39
N GLU A 113 15.64 -2.61 -9.61
CA GLU A 113 15.41 -3.57 -10.69
C GLU A 113 15.91 -4.98 -10.35
N GLY A 114 15.10 -5.98 -10.66
CA GLY A 114 15.47 -7.40 -10.53
C GLY A 114 14.46 -8.22 -9.75
N VAL A 115 14.77 -9.51 -9.62
CA VAL A 115 13.92 -10.52 -8.97
C VAL A 115 14.60 -11.08 -7.71
N GLY A 116 13.79 -11.36 -6.68
CA GLY A 116 14.32 -11.88 -5.42
C GLY A 116 13.24 -12.20 -4.42
N TYR A 117 13.59 -12.19 -3.15
CA TYR A 117 12.68 -12.45 -2.04
C TYR A 117 12.36 -11.18 -1.26
N PHE A 118 11.12 -11.06 -0.78
CA PHE A 118 10.73 -9.96 0.09
C PHE A 118 11.43 -9.99 1.45
N GLN A 119 11.74 -8.80 1.97
CA GLN A 119 11.91 -8.57 3.40
C GLN A 119 10.56 -8.18 4.02
N LEU A 120 10.40 -8.49 5.30
CA LEU A 120 9.13 -8.39 6.02
C LEU A 120 9.22 -7.48 7.25
N THR A 121 8.16 -6.76 7.54
CA THR A 121 7.97 -6.05 8.80
C THR A 121 7.60 -7.03 9.92
N THR A 122 8.57 -7.88 10.30
CA THR A 122 8.40 -8.89 11.35
C THR A 122 9.52 -8.85 12.38
N ARG A 123 9.16 -9.21 13.63
CA ARG A 123 10.09 -9.41 14.74
C ARG A 123 9.89 -10.84 15.27
N ASN A 124 10.93 -11.66 15.19
CA ASN A 124 10.88 -13.06 15.64
C ASN A 124 9.66 -13.82 15.10
N GLY A 125 9.38 -13.72 13.79
CA GLY A 125 8.27 -14.39 13.12
C GLY A 125 6.88 -13.87 13.50
N ARG A 126 6.79 -12.69 14.11
CA ARG A 126 5.53 -12.00 14.42
C ARG A 126 5.49 -10.63 13.74
N ARG A 127 4.30 -10.20 13.35
CA ARG A 127 4.06 -8.87 12.78
C ARG A 127 4.63 -7.77 13.68
N CYS A 128 5.43 -6.88 13.10
CA CYS A 128 5.88 -5.62 13.69
C CYS A 128 5.10 -4.47 13.05
N SER A 129 3.86 -4.26 13.50
CA SER A 129 3.02 -3.14 13.03
C SER A 129 3.51 -1.81 13.62
N ALA A 130 3.01 -0.68 13.11
CA ALA A 130 3.26 0.64 13.70
C ALA A 130 2.85 0.70 15.19
N ALA A 131 1.79 -0.02 15.60
CA ALA A 131 1.43 -0.14 17.00
C ALA A 131 2.51 -0.86 17.82
N VAL A 132 3.09 -1.93 17.27
CA VAL A 132 4.15 -2.69 17.96
C VAL A 132 5.46 -1.91 17.99
N ALA A 133 5.79 -1.25 16.88
CA ALA A 133 7.05 -0.53 16.73
C ALA A 133 7.07 0.79 17.53
N TYR A 134 6.01 1.57 17.49
CA TYR A 134 5.99 2.95 18.01
C TYR A 134 5.03 3.12 19.18
N LEU A 135 3.78 2.66 19.08
CA LEU A 135 2.77 2.98 20.08
C LEU A 135 2.98 2.22 21.39
N ASN A 136 3.27 0.91 21.33
CA ASN A 136 3.44 0.10 22.53
C ASN A 136 4.59 0.57 23.43
N PRO A 137 5.78 0.93 22.89
CA PRO A 137 6.84 1.51 23.71
C PRO A 137 6.49 2.85 24.34
N ALA A 138 5.60 3.62 23.71
CA ALA A 138 5.21 4.95 24.18
C ALA A 138 4.01 4.95 25.16
N ARG A 139 3.29 3.83 25.33
CA ARG A 139 2.04 3.77 26.10
C ARG A 139 2.15 4.23 27.56
N GLY A 140 3.31 4.07 28.16
CA GLY A 140 3.56 4.49 29.55
C GLY A 140 3.90 5.96 29.71
N ARG A 141 3.96 6.76 28.65
CA ARG A 141 4.26 8.19 28.75
C ARG A 141 3.06 8.95 29.29
N GLU A 142 3.26 9.77 30.32
CA GLU A 142 2.21 10.57 30.97
C GLU A 142 1.57 11.59 30.03
N ASN A 143 2.35 12.08 29.05
CA ASN A 143 1.89 13.03 28.04
C ASN A 143 1.20 12.37 26.83
N LEU A 144 0.96 11.05 26.84
CA LEU A 144 0.26 10.33 25.78
C LEU A 144 -1.07 9.79 26.26
N ARG A 145 -2.17 10.27 25.67
CA ARG A 145 -3.51 9.73 25.88
C ARG A 145 -4.03 9.07 24.61
N ILE A 146 -4.42 7.80 24.68
CA ILE A 146 -4.99 7.01 23.57
C ILE A 146 -6.47 6.77 23.85
N ILE A 147 -7.33 7.27 22.95
CA ILE A 147 -8.78 7.07 23.00
C ILE A 147 -9.15 6.14 21.87
N THR A 148 -9.65 4.96 22.19
CA THR A 148 -10.14 3.95 21.24
C THR A 148 -11.65 3.94 21.16
N LYS A 149 -12.22 3.26 20.14
CA LYS A 149 -13.67 3.22 19.87
C LYS A 149 -14.25 4.65 19.78
N ALA A 150 -13.46 5.57 19.20
CA ALA A 150 -13.79 6.96 18.99
C ALA A 150 -13.90 7.22 17.48
N GLN A 151 -15.10 7.55 17.02
CA GLN A 151 -15.35 7.91 15.63
C GLN A 151 -15.30 9.43 15.49
N VAL A 152 -14.21 9.95 14.91
CA VAL A 152 -14.09 11.38 14.62
C VAL A 152 -15.21 11.81 13.70
N GLN A 153 -15.90 12.89 14.08
CA GLN A 153 -17.00 13.46 13.33
C GLN A 153 -16.49 14.59 12.42
N ARG A 154 -15.73 15.51 13.00
CA ARG A 154 -15.17 16.66 12.29
C ARG A 154 -14.06 17.33 13.10
N VAL A 155 -13.29 18.18 12.43
CA VAL A 155 -12.41 19.18 13.02
C VAL A 155 -13.26 20.42 13.39
N GLU A 156 -13.06 20.95 14.59
CA GLU A 156 -13.66 22.21 15.02
C GLU A 156 -12.82 23.39 14.54
N LEU A 157 -13.50 24.41 13.99
CA LEU A 157 -12.86 25.61 13.43
C LEU A 157 -13.42 26.87 14.05
N GLU A 158 -12.53 27.79 14.42
CA GLU A 158 -12.85 29.19 14.70
C GLU A 158 -12.25 30.05 13.59
N GLY A 159 -13.12 30.55 12.70
CA GLY A 159 -12.68 31.17 11.45
C GLY A 159 -11.81 30.20 10.63
N SER A 160 -10.56 30.56 10.38
CA SER A 160 -9.59 29.74 9.66
C SER A 160 -8.61 29.00 10.57
N LYS A 161 -8.92 28.80 11.85
CA LYS A 161 -8.05 28.09 12.81
C LYS A 161 -8.73 26.82 13.32
N ALA A 162 -8.02 25.68 13.26
CA ALA A 162 -8.45 24.45 13.91
C ALA A 162 -8.24 24.57 15.42
N THR A 163 -9.28 24.26 16.19
CA THR A 163 -9.31 24.38 17.65
C THR A 163 -9.51 23.06 18.37
N GLY A 164 -9.85 22.00 17.65
CA GLY A 164 -10.06 20.68 18.24
C GLY A 164 -10.74 19.72 17.29
N VAL A 165 -11.23 18.63 17.85
CA VAL A 165 -11.98 17.60 17.15
C VAL A 165 -13.21 17.18 17.93
N THR A 166 -14.32 16.95 17.25
CA THR A 166 -15.50 16.29 17.80
C THR A 166 -15.52 14.84 17.37
N TYR A 167 -15.79 13.93 18.30
CA TYR A 167 -15.89 12.50 18.06
C TYR A 167 -17.04 11.86 18.81
N ARG A 168 -17.55 10.75 18.30
CA ARG A 168 -18.50 9.87 18.98
C ARG A 168 -17.76 8.79 19.74
N ASP A 169 -17.97 8.68 21.05
CA ASP A 169 -17.32 7.68 21.89
C ASP A 169 -18.03 6.32 21.81
N ALA A 170 -17.50 5.33 22.55
CA ALA A 170 -18.04 3.96 22.60
C ALA A 170 -19.47 3.86 23.12
N SER A 171 -19.94 4.85 23.91
CA SER A 171 -21.30 4.92 24.42
C SER A 171 -22.28 5.62 23.46
N GLY A 172 -21.77 6.13 22.32
CA GLY A 172 -22.53 6.89 21.34
C GLY A 172 -22.62 8.39 21.65
N GLN A 173 -21.99 8.84 22.75
CA GLN A 173 -22.00 10.26 23.12
C GLN A 173 -21.02 11.07 22.25
N ILE A 174 -21.44 12.27 21.92
CA ILE A 174 -20.58 13.25 21.22
C ILE A 174 -19.67 13.94 22.25
N ARG A 175 -18.39 13.93 21.98
CA ARG A 175 -17.34 14.53 22.80
C ARG A 175 -16.50 15.48 21.97
N THR A 176 -16.01 16.55 22.59
CA THR A 176 -15.04 17.46 21.99
C THR A 176 -13.73 17.42 22.75
N VAL A 177 -12.62 17.43 22.04
CA VAL A 177 -11.27 17.61 22.57
C VAL A 177 -10.68 18.84 21.90
N ASN A 178 -10.29 19.82 22.72
CA ASN A 178 -9.63 21.03 22.22
C ASN A 178 -8.14 20.76 21.99
N ALA A 179 -7.56 21.45 21.03
CA ALA A 179 -6.15 21.41 20.69
C ALA A 179 -5.51 22.77 20.99
N ASP A 180 -4.54 22.79 21.89
CA ASP A 180 -3.82 24.02 22.25
C ASP A 180 -2.86 24.47 21.13
N ARG A 181 -2.31 23.52 20.38
CA ARG A 181 -1.35 23.79 19.29
C ARG A 181 -1.91 23.46 17.93
N GLU A 182 -2.09 22.18 17.62
CA GLU A 182 -2.46 21.71 16.28
C GLU A 182 -3.32 20.45 16.34
N VAL A 183 -4.16 20.28 15.31
CA VAL A 183 -4.83 19.02 14.97
C VAL A 183 -4.07 18.36 13.83
N ILE A 184 -3.76 17.06 13.95
CA ILE A 184 -3.06 16.29 12.92
C ILE A 184 -3.96 15.14 12.48
N LEU A 185 -4.36 15.14 11.23
CA LEU A 185 -5.12 14.05 10.64
C LEU A 185 -4.17 12.97 10.12
N SER A 186 -4.39 11.73 10.56
CA SER A 186 -3.67 10.53 10.11
C SER A 186 -4.66 9.39 9.86
N GLY A 187 -5.82 9.74 9.28
CA GLY A 187 -6.91 8.80 8.97
C GLY A 187 -6.65 7.94 7.73
N GLY A 188 -5.52 8.13 7.06
CA GLY A 188 -5.18 7.49 5.79
C GLY A 188 -5.90 8.12 4.61
N SER A 189 -5.58 7.66 3.41
CA SER A 189 -6.03 8.27 2.15
C SER A 189 -7.54 8.23 1.92
N ILE A 190 -8.29 7.51 2.75
CA ILE A 190 -9.76 7.50 2.72
C ILE A 190 -10.33 8.36 3.86
N GLY A 191 -9.83 8.18 5.09
CA GLY A 191 -10.38 8.84 6.26
C GLY A 191 -10.00 10.32 6.36
N SER A 192 -8.78 10.71 6.04
CA SER A 192 -8.34 12.10 6.15
C SER A 192 -9.13 13.05 5.23
N PRO A 193 -9.32 12.79 3.92
CA PRO A 193 -10.17 13.63 3.09
C PRO A 193 -11.65 13.59 3.52
N GLN A 194 -12.17 12.47 4.00
CA GLN A 194 -13.52 12.37 4.53
C GLN A 194 -13.71 13.30 5.73
N ILE A 195 -12.79 13.29 6.70
CA ILE A 195 -12.83 14.15 7.87
C ILE A 195 -12.74 15.64 7.47
N LEU A 196 -11.85 15.99 6.53
CA LEU A 196 -11.78 17.37 6.01
C LEU A 196 -13.10 17.81 5.41
N MET A 197 -13.69 17.02 4.52
CA MET A 197 -14.97 17.34 3.88
C MET A 197 -16.11 17.47 4.90
N LEU A 198 -16.21 16.54 5.86
CA LEU A 198 -17.20 16.61 6.95
C LEU A 198 -17.00 17.82 7.87
N SER A 199 -15.80 18.40 7.89
CA SER A 199 -15.48 19.63 8.62
C SER A 199 -15.80 20.91 7.83
N GLY A 200 -16.32 20.78 6.61
CA GLY A 200 -16.58 21.91 5.72
C GLY A 200 -15.35 22.39 4.94
N ILE A 201 -14.27 21.58 4.88
CA ILE A 201 -13.05 21.87 4.13
C ILE A 201 -13.00 20.94 2.92
N GLY A 202 -13.19 21.46 1.72
CA GLY A 202 -13.20 20.64 0.51
C GLY A 202 -13.87 21.34 -0.69
N PRO A 203 -14.16 20.60 -1.77
CA PRO A 203 -14.80 21.18 -2.96
C PRO A 203 -16.19 21.74 -2.64
N ALA A 204 -16.35 23.05 -2.75
CA ALA A 204 -17.55 23.77 -2.27
C ALA A 204 -18.87 23.22 -2.83
N VAL A 205 -18.92 22.90 -4.14
CA VAL A 205 -20.12 22.33 -4.77
C VAL A 205 -20.47 20.99 -4.13
N HIS A 206 -19.48 20.09 -4.03
CA HIS A 206 -19.68 18.75 -3.46
C HIS A 206 -20.12 18.79 -1.99
N LEU A 207 -19.57 19.71 -1.19
CA LEU A 207 -19.99 19.92 0.20
C LEU A 207 -21.45 20.32 0.30
N LYS A 208 -21.88 21.32 -0.51
CA LYS A 208 -23.28 21.78 -0.57
C LYS A 208 -24.24 20.66 -0.99
N ASP A 209 -23.85 19.85 -1.99
CA ASP A 209 -24.67 18.72 -2.47
C ASP A 209 -24.88 17.66 -1.37
N ASN A 210 -23.97 17.58 -0.38
CA ASN A 210 -24.09 16.70 0.78
C ASN A 210 -24.65 17.39 2.03
N GLY A 211 -25.18 18.63 1.91
CA GLY A 211 -25.76 19.37 3.03
C GLY A 211 -24.74 19.87 4.05
N ILE A 212 -23.47 20.02 3.66
CA ILE A 212 -22.39 20.48 4.53
C ILE A 212 -22.10 21.96 4.26
N GLU A 213 -22.02 22.74 5.33
CA GLU A 213 -21.62 24.14 5.27
C GLU A 213 -20.18 24.27 4.78
N VAL A 214 -19.95 25.09 3.78
CA VAL A 214 -18.60 25.37 3.25
C VAL A 214 -17.90 26.38 4.15
N LYS A 215 -16.92 25.92 4.92
CA LYS A 215 -16.07 26.77 5.73
C LYS A 215 -14.81 27.17 4.99
N HIS A 216 -14.29 26.30 4.14
CA HIS A 216 -13.13 26.58 3.29
C HIS A 216 -13.20 25.80 1.98
N ASP A 217 -13.25 26.50 0.85
CA ASP A 217 -13.24 25.87 -0.46
C ASP A 217 -11.81 25.43 -0.81
N LEU A 218 -11.56 24.13 -0.78
CA LEU A 218 -10.28 23.51 -1.07
C LEU A 218 -10.50 22.36 -2.06
N GLY A 219 -10.52 22.70 -3.34
CA GLY A 219 -10.91 21.81 -4.43
C GLY A 219 -10.10 20.52 -4.61
N GLY A 220 -8.90 20.44 -4.02
CA GLY A 220 -8.03 19.25 -4.06
C GLY A 220 -8.42 18.14 -3.10
N VAL A 221 -9.21 18.42 -2.06
CA VAL A 221 -9.58 17.42 -1.06
C VAL A 221 -10.39 16.28 -1.69
N GLY A 222 -9.90 15.07 -1.50
CA GLY A 222 -10.47 13.85 -2.06
C GLY A 222 -10.05 13.54 -3.50
N ARG A 223 -9.44 14.49 -4.23
CA ARG A 223 -8.96 14.27 -5.61
C ARG A 223 -7.58 13.65 -5.65
N ASN A 224 -7.12 13.30 -6.86
CA ASN A 224 -5.80 12.71 -7.12
C ASN A 224 -5.60 11.34 -6.45
N LEU A 225 -6.68 10.59 -6.19
CA LEU A 225 -6.57 9.21 -5.70
C LEU A 225 -5.76 8.37 -6.69
N GLN A 226 -4.75 7.68 -6.18
CA GLN A 226 -3.92 6.73 -6.90
C GLN A 226 -3.86 5.43 -6.11
N ASP A 227 -3.76 4.32 -6.83
CA ASP A 227 -3.63 3.00 -6.24
C ASP A 227 -2.97 2.04 -7.23
N HIS A 228 -2.35 0.98 -6.74
CA HIS A 228 -1.80 -0.08 -7.56
C HIS A 228 -2.87 -1.14 -7.88
N LEU A 229 -3.23 -1.25 -9.14
CA LEU A 229 -4.05 -2.33 -9.67
C LEU A 229 -3.17 -3.52 -10.02
N GLN A 230 -3.56 -4.74 -9.58
CA GLN A 230 -2.84 -5.96 -9.92
C GLN A 230 -3.71 -6.92 -10.73
N ALA A 231 -3.11 -7.51 -11.77
CA ALA A 231 -3.61 -8.68 -12.46
C ALA A 231 -3.06 -9.96 -11.80
N ARG A 232 -3.91 -10.96 -11.56
CA ARG A 232 -3.55 -12.17 -10.81
C ARG A 232 -3.60 -13.40 -11.72
N LEU A 233 -2.43 -13.88 -12.15
CA LEU A 233 -2.28 -15.10 -12.91
C LEU A 233 -2.18 -16.30 -11.95
N VAL A 234 -2.85 -17.39 -12.26
CA VAL A 234 -2.84 -18.63 -11.48
C VAL A 234 -2.41 -19.78 -12.37
N PHE A 235 -1.43 -20.55 -11.90
CA PHE A 235 -0.87 -21.69 -12.60
C PHE A 235 -1.04 -22.96 -11.75
N ASN A 236 -1.63 -24.00 -12.35
CA ASN A 236 -1.69 -25.31 -11.73
C ASN A 236 -0.30 -25.98 -11.76
N CYS A 237 0.00 -26.69 -10.68
CA CYS A 237 1.31 -27.31 -10.48
C CYS A 237 1.25 -28.83 -10.54
N ASN A 238 2.35 -29.43 -11.03
CA ASN A 238 2.58 -30.88 -11.01
C ASN A 238 3.03 -31.39 -9.62
N GLU A 239 3.40 -30.48 -8.73
CA GLU A 239 3.90 -30.75 -7.37
C GLU A 239 2.97 -30.13 -6.32
N PRO A 240 2.91 -30.69 -5.11
CA PRO A 240 2.13 -30.10 -4.02
C PRO A 240 2.57 -28.67 -3.69
N THR A 241 1.60 -27.81 -3.43
CA THR A 241 1.80 -26.43 -3.03
C THR A 241 1.27 -26.18 -1.60
N LEU A 242 1.29 -24.93 -1.14
CA LEU A 242 0.70 -24.60 0.16
C LEU A 242 -0.82 -24.91 0.21
N ASN A 243 -1.51 -24.90 -0.95
CA ASN A 243 -2.92 -25.30 -1.01
C ASN A 243 -3.16 -26.70 -0.41
N ASP A 244 -2.27 -27.65 -0.75
CA ASP A 244 -2.38 -29.04 -0.29
C ASP A 244 -2.10 -29.15 1.20
N GLU A 245 -1.11 -28.38 1.69
CA GLU A 245 -0.74 -28.40 3.11
C GLU A 245 -1.86 -27.83 4.00
N VAL A 246 -2.50 -26.71 3.59
CA VAL A 246 -3.52 -26.05 4.43
C VAL A 246 -4.91 -26.73 4.35
N ARG A 247 -5.10 -27.66 3.44
CA ARG A 247 -6.34 -28.46 3.36
C ARG A 247 -6.35 -29.66 4.31
N SER A 248 -5.19 -30.13 4.73
CA SER A 248 -5.04 -31.27 5.64
C SER A 248 -5.08 -30.80 7.10
N LEU A 249 -6.03 -31.28 7.91
CA LEU A 249 -6.10 -30.96 9.33
C LEU A 249 -4.83 -31.37 10.09
N VAL A 250 -4.22 -32.50 9.72
CA VAL A 250 -2.94 -32.95 10.31
C VAL A 250 -1.83 -31.97 9.96
N SER A 251 -1.75 -31.51 8.72
CA SER A 251 -0.76 -30.51 8.31
C SER A 251 -1.00 -29.17 8.99
N GLN A 252 -2.24 -28.72 9.12
CA GLN A 252 -2.58 -27.50 9.86
C GLN A 252 -2.13 -27.59 11.32
N ALA A 253 -2.35 -28.72 11.99
CA ALA A 253 -1.88 -28.95 13.37
C ALA A 253 -0.34 -28.91 13.46
N LYS A 254 0.37 -29.54 12.52
CA LYS A 254 1.84 -29.50 12.44
C LYS A 254 2.35 -28.06 12.19
N ILE A 255 1.71 -27.31 11.30
CA ILE A 255 2.04 -25.90 11.01
C ILE A 255 1.85 -25.05 12.27
N ALA A 256 0.72 -25.20 12.97
CA ALA A 256 0.43 -24.48 14.20
C ALA A 256 1.43 -24.81 15.32
N LEU A 257 1.75 -26.08 15.51
CA LEU A 257 2.73 -26.53 16.50
C LEU A 257 4.14 -25.99 16.19
N LYS A 258 4.59 -26.09 14.92
CA LYS A 258 5.89 -25.55 14.48
C LYS A 258 5.96 -24.05 14.75
N TYR A 259 4.89 -23.32 14.48
CA TYR A 259 4.86 -21.88 14.76
C TYR A 259 4.84 -21.60 16.27
N ALA A 260 4.05 -22.32 17.05
CA ALA A 260 3.96 -22.14 18.50
C ALA A 260 5.32 -22.36 19.20
N LEU A 261 6.04 -23.42 18.84
CA LEU A 261 7.30 -23.80 19.47
C LEU A 261 8.53 -23.03 18.91
N PHE A 262 8.59 -22.85 17.58
CA PHE A 262 9.82 -22.40 16.91
C PHE A 262 9.68 -21.10 16.17
N ARG A 263 8.47 -20.49 16.08
CA ARG A 263 8.19 -19.30 15.25
C ARG A 263 8.68 -19.48 13.81
N ALA A 264 8.42 -20.65 13.23
CA ALA A 264 8.85 -21.04 11.90
C ALA A 264 7.69 -21.66 11.09
N GLY A 265 7.91 -21.81 9.78
CA GLY A 265 6.96 -22.42 8.86
C GLY A 265 5.94 -21.43 8.28
N PRO A 266 4.86 -21.93 7.63
CA PRO A 266 3.92 -21.11 6.84
C PRO A 266 3.28 -19.94 7.59
N MET A 267 3.07 -20.03 8.90
CA MET A 267 2.51 -18.92 9.71
C MET A 267 3.47 -17.73 9.89
N THR A 268 4.74 -17.84 9.49
CA THR A 268 5.69 -16.71 9.47
C THR A 268 5.78 -16.03 8.12
N MET A 269 5.03 -16.52 7.16
CA MET A 269 5.04 -16.08 5.77
C MET A 269 4.25 -14.78 5.60
N ALA A 270 4.66 -13.97 4.63
CA ALA A 270 3.88 -12.87 4.12
C ALA A 270 2.79 -13.32 3.14
N ALA A 271 2.03 -12.37 2.64
CA ALA A 271 1.09 -12.63 1.54
C ALA A 271 1.81 -13.18 0.29
N SER A 272 3.03 -12.69 0.01
CA SER A 272 3.88 -13.11 -1.10
C SER A 272 5.29 -13.38 -0.60
N LEU A 273 6.02 -14.32 -1.23
CA LEU A 273 7.39 -14.68 -0.87
C LEU A 273 8.41 -14.03 -1.80
N ALA A 274 8.26 -14.23 -3.10
CA ALA A 274 9.16 -13.66 -4.10
C ALA A 274 8.56 -12.43 -4.77
N THR A 275 9.44 -11.58 -5.27
CA THR A 275 9.10 -10.32 -5.96
C THR A 275 10.01 -10.12 -7.16
N GLY A 276 9.57 -9.25 -8.05
CA GLY A 276 10.40 -8.70 -9.13
C GLY A 276 9.95 -7.29 -9.43
N PHE A 277 10.90 -6.39 -9.58
CA PHE A 277 10.69 -5.04 -10.09
C PHE A 277 11.30 -5.00 -11.47
N LEU A 278 10.47 -4.89 -12.49
CA LEU A 278 10.89 -5.06 -13.87
C LEU A 278 10.39 -3.90 -14.74
N LYS A 279 11.04 -3.74 -15.88
CA LYS A 279 10.63 -2.78 -16.93
C LYS A 279 9.79 -3.48 -17.98
N THR A 280 8.65 -2.89 -18.32
CA THR A 280 7.80 -3.40 -19.42
C THR A 280 8.34 -3.03 -20.80
N ARG A 281 9.28 -2.06 -20.87
CA ARG A 281 9.93 -1.60 -22.09
C ARG A 281 11.38 -1.25 -21.80
N GLU A 282 12.25 -1.45 -22.75
CA GLU A 282 13.70 -1.22 -22.61
C GLU A 282 14.08 0.28 -22.48
N ASP A 283 13.24 1.18 -23.00
CA ASP A 283 13.46 2.64 -22.94
C ASP A 283 13.15 3.25 -21.57
N LEU A 284 12.59 2.49 -20.64
CA LEU A 284 12.33 2.98 -19.30
C LEU A 284 13.61 3.05 -18.47
N GLU A 285 13.80 4.16 -17.76
CA GLU A 285 14.92 4.35 -16.84
C GLU A 285 14.85 3.40 -15.64
N THR A 286 13.65 3.22 -15.09
CA THR A 286 13.41 2.44 -13.87
C THR A 286 12.24 1.48 -14.05
N PRO A 287 12.14 0.42 -13.22
CA PRO A 287 11.00 -0.50 -13.21
C PRO A 287 9.66 0.21 -13.12
N ASP A 288 8.70 -0.24 -13.89
CA ASP A 288 7.32 0.26 -13.93
C ASP A 288 6.28 -0.79 -13.52
N ILE A 289 6.70 -2.03 -13.27
CA ILE A 289 5.86 -3.10 -12.73
C ILE A 289 6.52 -3.80 -11.55
N GLN A 290 5.67 -4.36 -10.65
CA GLN A 290 6.09 -5.21 -9.54
C GLN A 290 5.36 -6.55 -9.59
N PHE A 291 6.11 -7.63 -9.36
CA PHE A 291 5.57 -8.97 -9.17
C PHE A 291 5.39 -9.34 -7.70
N HIS A 292 4.31 -10.05 -7.41
CA HIS A 292 4.04 -10.68 -6.12
C HIS A 292 3.80 -12.18 -6.36
N VAL A 293 4.72 -13.02 -5.91
CA VAL A 293 4.65 -14.48 -6.13
C VAL A 293 4.26 -15.18 -4.85
N GLN A 294 3.16 -15.93 -4.91
CA GLN A 294 2.52 -16.59 -3.78
C GLN A 294 2.55 -18.12 -4.02
N PRO A 295 3.07 -18.95 -3.10
CA PRO A 295 3.10 -20.41 -3.26
C PRO A 295 1.72 -21.06 -3.00
N TRP A 296 0.65 -20.34 -3.25
CA TRP A 296 -0.75 -20.73 -3.05
C TRP A 296 -1.66 -19.96 -4.00
N SER A 297 -2.90 -20.39 -4.12
CA SER A 297 -3.91 -19.70 -4.92
C SER A 297 -5.29 -19.73 -4.27
N ALA A 298 -6.07 -18.68 -4.51
CA ALA A 298 -7.46 -18.52 -4.10
C ALA A 298 -8.15 -17.54 -5.05
N ASP A 299 -9.48 -17.55 -5.10
CA ASP A 299 -10.24 -16.57 -5.90
C ASP A 299 -10.10 -15.14 -5.35
N SER A 300 -10.28 -14.98 -4.05
CA SER A 300 -10.19 -13.67 -3.39
C SER A 300 -9.48 -13.77 -2.04
N PRO A 301 -8.88 -12.66 -1.54
CA PRO A 301 -8.34 -12.60 -0.19
C PRO A 301 -9.42 -12.89 0.87
N GLY A 302 -9.17 -13.86 1.75
CA GLY A 302 -10.11 -14.27 2.80
C GLY A 302 -11.01 -15.44 2.40
N GLU A 303 -11.04 -15.84 1.16
CA GLU A 303 -11.63 -17.10 0.72
C GLU A 303 -10.66 -18.26 0.94
N GLY A 304 -11.18 -19.49 0.93
CA GLY A 304 -10.36 -20.70 1.02
C GLY A 304 -9.43 -20.83 -0.20
N VAL A 305 -8.33 -21.58 -0.02
CA VAL A 305 -7.46 -21.91 -1.14
C VAL A 305 -8.14 -22.83 -2.14
N HIS A 306 -7.72 -22.78 -3.39
CA HIS A 306 -8.23 -23.68 -4.42
C HIS A 306 -8.02 -25.17 -4.05
N PRO A 307 -8.92 -26.08 -4.51
CA PRO A 307 -8.84 -27.50 -4.16
C PRO A 307 -7.77 -28.29 -4.92
N PHE A 308 -6.88 -27.61 -5.62
CA PHE A 308 -5.80 -28.18 -6.42
C PHE A 308 -4.47 -27.49 -6.12
N SER A 309 -3.35 -28.14 -6.47
CA SER A 309 -2.01 -27.59 -6.35
C SER A 309 -1.82 -26.46 -7.35
N ALA A 310 -1.56 -25.24 -6.86
CA ALA A 310 -1.36 -24.09 -7.72
C ALA A 310 -0.56 -22.99 -6.99
N PHE A 311 0.00 -22.06 -7.75
CA PHE A 311 0.60 -20.84 -7.26
C PHE A 311 0.04 -19.62 -7.99
N THR A 312 0.18 -18.45 -7.40
CA THR A 312 -0.25 -17.18 -7.99
C THR A 312 0.95 -16.32 -8.29
N MET A 313 0.97 -15.74 -9.49
CA MET A 313 1.89 -14.70 -9.92
C MET A 313 1.08 -13.46 -10.24
N SER A 314 1.15 -12.46 -9.37
CA SER A 314 0.43 -11.19 -9.60
C SER A 314 1.40 -10.14 -10.09
N VAL A 315 0.95 -9.32 -11.03
CA VAL A 315 1.70 -8.16 -11.53
C VAL A 315 0.90 -6.90 -11.33
N CYS A 316 1.53 -5.85 -10.85
CA CYS A 316 0.92 -4.52 -10.73
C CYS A 316 1.79 -3.45 -11.37
N GLN A 317 1.12 -2.43 -11.92
CA GLN A 317 1.76 -1.22 -12.39
C GLN A 317 2.20 -0.36 -11.20
N LEU A 318 3.44 0.17 -11.23
CA LEU A 318 4.01 0.96 -10.14
C LEU A 318 3.67 2.45 -10.23
N ARG A 319 3.52 2.99 -11.43
CA ARG A 319 3.28 4.42 -11.67
C ARG A 319 2.05 4.65 -12.54
N PRO A 320 0.84 4.44 -11.99
CA PRO A 320 -0.40 4.67 -12.74
C PRO A 320 -0.56 6.15 -13.08
N GLU A 321 -1.02 6.44 -14.31
CA GLU A 321 -1.42 7.77 -14.74
C GLU A 321 -2.89 8.07 -14.42
N SER A 322 -3.72 7.04 -14.30
CA SER A 322 -5.12 7.17 -13.90
C SER A 322 -5.24 7.85 -12.55
N ARG A 323 -6.21 8.76 -12.46
CA ARG A 323 -6.52 9.49 -11.22
C ARG A 323 -7.98 9.33 -10.89
N GLY A 324 -8.22 9.01 -9.62
CA GLY A 324 -9.53 8.86 -9.04
C GLY A 324 -9.83 9.90 -7.98
N GLU A 325 -10.87 9.65 -7.21
CA GLU A 325 -11.30 10.54 -6.14
C GLU A 325 -12.05 9.80 -5.02
N ILE A 326 -12.04 10.43 -3.84
CA ILE A 326 -12.88 10.09 -2.70
C ILE A 326 -13.97 11.16 -2.60
N ARG A 327 -15.23 10.74 -2.52
CA ARG A 327 -16.38 11.63 -2.34
C ARG A 327 -17.21 11.24 -1.13
N LEU A 328 -17.80 12.21 -0.46
CA LEU A 328 -18.81 11.93 0.55
C LEU A 328 -20.02 11.21 -0.07
N ASN A 329 -20.68 10.42 0.73
CA ASN A 329 -21.94 9.76 0.42
C ASN A 329 -23.02 10.15 1.47
N GLY A 330 -23.08 11.44 1.78
CA GLY A 330 -23.93 12.05 2.80
C GLY A 330 -23.14 12.69 3.96
N PRO A 331 -23.82 13.35 4.90
CA PRO A 331 -23.20 14.10 5.98
C PRO A 331 -22.87 13.25 7.22
N ASP A 332 -23.29 11.98 7.27
CA ASP A 332 -23.03 11.11 8.42
C ASP A 332 -21.59 10.53 8.35
N PRO A 333 -20.73 10.79 9.34
CA PRO A 333 -19.38 10.24 9.43
C PRO A 333 -19.31 8.70 9.49
N ALA A 334 -20.41 8.03 9.84
CA ALA A 334 -20.50 6.56 9.84
C ALA A 334 -20.72 5.98 8.44
N THR A 335 -21.19 6.80 7.50
CA THR A 335 -21.40 6.39 6.12
C THR A 335 -20.07 6.31 5.38
N TYR A 336 -19.79 5.17 4.75
CA TYR A 336 -18.58 5.02 3.92
C TYR A 336 -18.60 5.98 2.73
N PRO A 337 -17.47 6.65 2.45
CA PRO A 337 -17.37 7.50 1.28
C PRO A 337 -17.41 6.69 -0.01
N LYS A 338 -17.74 7.32 -1.11
CA LYS A 338 -17.59 6.76 -2.46
C LYS A 338 -16.11 6.77 -2.81
N ILE A 339 -15.59 5.61 -3.19
CA ILE A 339 -14.22 5.43 -3.67
C ILE A 339 -14.32 5.22 -5.18
N ILE A 340 -13.73 6.11 -5.95
CA ILE A 340 -13.78 6.12 -7.41
C ILE A 340 -12.34 6.08 -7.91
N PRO A 341 -11.74 4.89 -8.09
CA PRO A 341 -10.32 4.77 -8.46
C PRO A 341 -10.02 5.20 -9.89
N ASN A 342 -10.98 5.00 -10.80
CA ASN A 342 -10.84 5.29 -12.23
C ASN A 342 -9.67 4.53 -12.87
N TYR A 343 -9.53 3.23 -12.57
CA TYR A 343 -8.47 2.38 -13.07
C TYR A 343 -8.45 2.29 -14.60
N LEU A 344 -7.27 2.07 -15.17
CA LEU A 344 -7.06 1.82 -16.61
C LEU A 344 -7.73 2.88 -17.52
N ALA A 345 -7.77 4.14 -17.03
CA ALA A 345 -8.38 5.25 -17.76
C ALA A 345 -7.45 5.83 -18.84
N THR A 346 -6.14 5.51 -18.78
CA THR A 346 -5.16 5.96 -19.76
C THR A 346 -4.62 4.79 -20.58
N GLN A 347 -4.15 5.10 -21.79
CA GLN A 347 -3.55 4.07 -22.65
C GLN A 347 -2.25 3.53 -22.04
N THR A 348 -1.46 4.36 -21.37
CA THR A 348 -0.24 3.93 -20.66
C THR A 348 -0.56 2.86 -19.62
N ASP A 349 -1.61 3.05 -18.81
CA ASP A 349 -2.01 2.08 -17.79
C ASP A 349 -2.46 0.76 -18.42
N CYS A 350 -3.27 0.84 -19.48
CA CYS A 350 -3.71 -0.34 -20.24
C CYS A 350 -2.53 -1.11 -20.83
N GLN A 351 -1.58 -0.40 -21.46
CA GLN A 351 -0.42 -1.03 -22.08
C GLN A 351 0.49 -1.68 -21.04
N THR A 352 0.73 -0.99 -19.92
CA THR A 352 1.60 -1.48 -18.84
C THR A 352 1.06 -2.76 -18.20
N ILE A 353 -0.25 -2.84 -17.94
CA ILE A 353 -0.84 -4.05 -17.35
C ILE A 353 -0.81 -5.24 -18.32
N VAL A 354 -1.07 -5.01 -19.62
CA VAL A 354 -0.99 -6.05 -20.65
C VAL A 354 0.45 -6.55 -20.80
N ASN A 355 1.42 -5.63 -20.90
CA ASN A 355 2.84 -6.00 -20.96
C ASN A 355 3.28 -6.77 -19.71
N GLY A 356 2.81 -6.38 -18.52
CA GLY A 356 3.08 -7.08 -17.27
C GLY A 356 2.54 -8.52 -17.26
N VAL A 357 1.32 -8.75 -17.76
CA VAL A 357 0.74 -10.09 -17.94
C VAL A 357 1.59 -10.92 -18.90
N ASN A 358 2.03 -10.34 -20.02
CA ASN A 358 2.87 -11.04 -21.01
C ASN A 358 4.25 -11.38 -20.45
N ILE A 359 4.86 -10.50 -19.63
CA ILE A 359 6.11 -10.82 -18.94
C ILE A 359 5.90 -11.96 -17.95
N ALA A 360 4.79 -11.99 -17.20
CA ALA A 360 4.45 -13.11 -16.33
C ALA A 360 4.41 -14.45 -17.09
N ARG A 361 3.72 -14.48 -18.22
CA ARG A 361 3.64 -15.65 -19.09
C ARG A 361 4.99 -16.02 -19.72
N LYS A 362 5.80 -15.02 -20.11
CA LYS A 362 7.17 -15.25 -20.58
C LYS A 362 7.99 -15.99 -19.51
N ILE A 363 8.00 -15.51 -18.27
CA ILE A 363 8.72 -16.14 -17.16
C ILE A 363 8.23 -17.57 -16.93
N ALA A 364 6.92 -17.83 -16.96
CA ALA A 364 6.34 -19.15 -16.76
C ALA A 364 6.79 -20.19 -17.80
N ARG A 365 7.20 -19.77 -19.00
CA ARG A 365 7.71 -20.63 -20.07
C ARG A 365 9.19 -21.01 -19.94
N HIS A 366 9.93 -20.43 -18.98
CA HIS A 366 11.34 -20.72 -18.78
C HIS A 366 11.56 -21.78 -17.70
N ALA A 367 12.58 -22.63 -17.91
CA ALA A 367 13.05 -23.58 -16.91
C ALA A 367 13.68 -22.82 -15.71
N PRO A 368 13.60 -23.33 -14.47
CA PRO A 368 12.94 -24.60 -14.10
C PRO A 368 11.41 -24.50 -13.87
N LEU A 369 10.82 -23.31 -13.93
CA LEU A 369 9.42 -23.10 -13.58
C LEU A 369 8.46 -23.84 -14.52
N THR A 370 8.72 -23.81 -15.81
CA THR A 370 7.87 -24.47 -16.82
C THR A 370 7.64 -25.95 -16.57
N SER A 371 8.64 -26.69 -16.04
CA SER A 371 8.50 -28.11 -15.69
C SER A 371 7.61 -28.38 -14.50
N LYS A 372 7.35 -27.37 -13.66
CA LYS A 372 6.48 -27.44 -12.47
C LYS A 372 5.02 -27.07 -12.76
N ILE A 373 4.76 -26.41 -13.88
CA ILE A 373 3.43 -25.98 -14.31
C ILE A 373 2.79 -27.09 -15.12
N SER A 374 1.55 -27.48 -14.79
CA SER A 374 0.73 -28.37 -15.62
C SER A 374 -0.04 -27.61 -16.68
N HIS A 375 -0.67 -26.51 -16.30
CA HIS A 375 -1.37 -25.60 -17.21
C HIS A 375 -1.62 -24.24 -16.56
N GLU A 376 -1.88 -23.22 -17.36
CA GLU A 376 -2.33 -21.92 -16.93
C GLU A 376 -3.83 -21.98 -16.62
N PHE A 377 -4.22 -21.70 -15.38
CA PHE A 377 -5.61 -21.69 -14.94
C PHE A 377 -6.26 -20.33 -15.13
N ARG A 378 -5.49 -19.24 -14.94
CA ARG A 378 -5.91 -17.84 -15.14
C ARG A 378 -4.75 -16.98 -15.63
N PRO A 379 -4.90 -16.23 -16.72
CA PRO A 379 -5.97 -16.40 -17.72
C PRO A 379 -5.99 -17.83 -18.28
N ASP A 380 -7.06 -18.19 -19.01
CA ASP A 380 -7.08 -19.47 -19.70
C ASP A 380 -5.94 -19.52 -20.74
N ALA A 381 -5.30 -20.66 -20.88
CA ALA A 381 -4.23 -20.90 -21.86
C ALA A 381 -4.66 -20.64 -23.31
N ALA A 382 -5.97 -20.63 -23.57
CA ALA A 382 -6.55 -20.29 -24.90
C ALA A 382 -6.42 -18.78 -25.25
N LEU A 383 -6.19 -17.90 -24.24
CA LEU A 383 -5.94 -16.49 -24.51
C LEU A 383 -4.54 -16.30 -25.11
N ASP A 384 -4.48 -15.84 -26.37
CA ASP A 384 -3.21 -15.58 -27.04
C ASP A 384 -2.44 -14.44 -26.35
N MET A 385 -1.10 -14.58 -26.26
CA MET A 385 -0.24 -13.52 -25.72
C MET A 385 -0.19 -12.29 -26.63
N ASP A 386 -0.38 -12.47 -27.92
CA ASP A 386 -0.38 -11.40 -28.92
C ASP A 386 -1.75 -10.71 -29.04
N ASP A 387 -2.79 -11.27 -28.42
CA ASP A 387 -4.12 -10.65 -28.32
C ASP A 387 -4.12 -9.58 -27.22
N TYR A 388 -3.81 -8.35 -27.61
CA TYR A 388 -3.81 -7.19 -26.71
C TYR A 388 -5.21 -6.94 -26.12
N ASP A 389 -6.24 -6.91 -26.95
CA ASP A 389 -7.60 -6.57 -26.54
C ASP A 389 -8.19 -7.65 -25.62
N GLY A 390 -7.99 -8.92 -25.94
CA GLY A 390 -8.40 -10.04 -25.09
C GLY A 390 -7.66 -10.04 -23.75
N THR A 391 -6.34 -9.76 -23.73
CA THR A 391 -5.56 -9.65 -22.50
C THR A 391 -6.01 -8.46 -21.65
N LEU A 392 -6.31 -7.32 -22.26
CA LEU A 392 -6.81 -6.14 -21.56
C LEU A 392 -8.21 -6.38 -20.98
N ASP A 393 -9.12 -7.01 -21.75
CA ASP A 393 -10.47 -7.34 -21.26
C ASP A 393 -10.41 -8.33 -20.09
N TRP A 394 -9.55 -9.35 -20.20
CA TRP A 394 -9.28 -10.25 -19.08
C TRP A 394 -8.74 -9.51 -17.85
N ALA A 395 -7.78 -8.61 -18.03
CA ALA A 395 -7.22 -7.81 -16.94
C ALA A 395 -8.30 -6.94 -16.27
N ARG A 396 -9.15 -6.25 -17.05
CA ARG A 396 -10.29 -5.48 -16.55
C ARG A 396 -11.27 -6.34 -15.75
N SER A 397 -11.51 -7.57 -16.20
CA SER A 397 -12.45 -8.50 -15.56
C SER A 397 -11.88 -9.20 -14.32
N ASN A 398 -10.54 -9.30 -14.17
CA ASN A 398 -9.91 -10.14 -13.13
C ASN A 398 -8.94 -9.39 -12.20
N SER A 399 -8.59 -8.13 -12.49
CA SER A 399 -7.70 -7.34 -11.64
C SER A 399 -8.38 -6.86 -10.37
N THR A 400 -7.58 -6.60 -9.36
CA THR A 400 -8.02 -6.06 -8.07
C THR A 400 -6.96 -5.10 -7.50
N SER A 401 -7.35 -4.28 -6.52
CA SER A 401 -6.41 -3.44 -5.77
C SER A 401 -5.42 -4.29 -4.97
N ILE A 402 -4.18 -3.80 -4.78
CA ILE A 402 -3.30 -4.29 -3.72
C ILE A 402 -3.31 -3.40 -2.47
N TYR A 403 -4.32 -2.53 -2.40
CA TYR A 403 -4.68 -1.73 -1.23
C TYR A 403 -3.65 -0.65 -0.86
N HIS A 404 -3.13 0.07 -1.85
CA HIS A 404 -2.17 1.15 -1.71
C HIS A 404 -2.74 2.56 -2.00
N PRO A 405 -3.97 2.93 -1.56
CA PRO A 405 -4.52 4.24 -1.88
C PRO A 405 -3.67 5.37 -1.33
N THR A 406 -3.43 6.39 -2.18
CA THR A 406 -2.62 7.57 -1.85
C THR A 406 -3.16 8.81 -2.54
N GLY A 407 -2.63 9.98 -2.17
CA GLY A 407 -2.73 11.20 -2.97
C GLY A 407 -3.95 12.08 -2.75
N THR A 408 -4.91 11.67 -1.94
CA THR A 408 -6.22 12.34 -1.77
C THR A 408 -6.21 13.64 -0.96
N CYS A 409 -5.06 13.99 -0.39
CA CYS A 409 -4.76 15.30 0.23
C CYS A 409 -3.36 15.72 -0.21
N LYS A 410 -3.05 15.65 -1.52
CA LYS A 410 -1.70 15.78 -2.05
C LYS A 410 -0.99 17.05 -1.59
N MET A 411 0.31 16.92 -1.29
CA MET A 411 1.12 18.08 -0.99
C MET A 411 1.57 18.80 -2.27
N GLY A 412 1.80 20.10 -2.14
CA GLY A 412 2.23 20.96 -3.22
C GLY A 412 1.90 22.41 -2.96
N SER A 413 2.19 23.28 -3.95
CA SER A 413 1.88 24.71 -3.95
C SER A 413 0.80 25.10 -4.95
N GLY A 414 0.37 24.17 -5.82
CA GLY A 414 -0.66 24.42 -6.83
C GLY A 414 -2.07 24.53 -6.22
N LYS A 415 -3.02 25.06 -7.00
CA LYS A 415 -4.42 25.29 -6.58
C LYS A 415 -5.18 24.01 -6.21
N ASP A 416 -4.70 22.85 -6.61
CA ASP A 416 -5.26 21.53 -6.33
C ASP A 416 -4.43 20.77 -5.27
N ALA A 417 -3.44 21.42 -4.63
CA ALA A 417 -2.77 20.92 -3.45
C ALA A 417 -3.64 21.14 -2.21
N VAL A 418 -3.60 20.18 -1.29
CA VAL A 418 -4.34 20.23 -0.03
C VAL A 418 -3.44 20.65 1.12
N VAL A 419 -2.19 20.17 1.12
CA VAL A 419 -1.20 20.54 2.13
C VAL A 419 0.07 21.08 1.47
N ASP A 420 0.81 21.90 2.22
CA ASP A 420 2.16 22.32 1.83
C ASP A 420 3.21 21.26 2.17
N TYR A 421 4.48 21.52 1.80
CA TYR A 421 5.61 20.62 2.10
C TYR A 421 5.91 20.47 3.62
N ARG A 422 5.32 21.30 4.48
CA ARG A 422 5.30 21.15 5.95
C ARG A 422 4.03 20.47 6.44
N LEU A 423 3.26 19.85 5.56
CA LEU A 423 2.02 19.10 5.84
C LEU A 423 0.85 19.97 6.34
N ARG A 424 0.94 21.31 6.32
CA ARG A 424 -0.11 22.21 6.77
C ARG A 424 -1.21 22.29 5.72
N VAL A 425 -2.47 22.17 6.14
CA VAL A 425 -3.62 22.36 5.25
C VAL A 425 -3.68 23.81 4.77
N HIS A 426 -3.70 24.00 3.46
CA HIS A 426 -3.75 25.33 2.87
C HIS A 426 -4.95 26.13 3.38
N GLY A 427 -4.71 27.38 3.81
CA GLY A 427 -5.74 28.29 4.31
C GLY A 427 -6.25 28.02 5.72
N ILE A 428 -5.87 26.93 6.39
CA ILE A 428 -6.30 26.58 7.75
C ILE A 428 -5.10 26.52 8.68
N LYS A 429 -5.09 27.38 9.70
CA LYS A 429 -4.04 27.37 10.73
C LYS A 429 -4.27 26.24 11.73
N GLY A 430 -3.17 25.64 12.23
CA GLY A 430 -3.24 24.60 13.26
C GLY A 430 -3.84 23.27 12.78
N LEU A 431 -3.83 23.00 11.47
CA LEU A 431 -4.30 21.74 10.90
C LEU A 431 -3.27 21.14 9.93
N ARG A 432 -2.96 19.86 10.12
CA ARG A 432 -2.06 19.09 9.23
C ARG A 432 -2.68 17.76 8.80
N VAL A 433 -2.16 17.22 7.71
CA VAL A 433 -2.39 15.82 7.31
C VAL A 433 -1.05 15.11 7.26
N ALA A 434 -0.93 13.95 7.92
CA ALA A 434 0.30 13.17 8.01
C ALA A 434 0.02 11.67 7.82
N ASP A 435 -0.23 11.27 6.58
CA ASP A 435 -0.42 9.90 6.13
C ASP A 435 -0.23 9.79 4.60
N CYS A 436 -0.53 8.64 4.00
CA CYS A 436 -0.37 8.44 2.55
C CYS A 436 -1.22 9.37 1.68
N ALA A 437 -2.22 10.07 2.23
CA ALA A 437 -3.03 11.02 1.47
C ALA A 437 -2.19 12.19 0.92
N ILE A 438 -1.04 12.50 1.57
CA ILE A 438 -0.20 13.65 1.18
C ILE A 438 0.65 13.37 -0.06
N MET A 439 0.85 12.13 -0.47
CA MET A 439 1.70 11.79 -1.61
C MET A 439 1.22 12.49 -2.88
N PRO A 440 2.04 13.31 -3.56
CA PRO A 440 1.62 13.92 -4.83
C PRO A 440 1.52 12.87 -5.94
N GLU A 441 2.45 11.92 -5.95
CA GLU A 441 2.43 10.70 -6.76
C GLU A 441 2.69 9.48 -5.86
N ILE A 442 2.10 8.34 -6.23
CA ILE A 442 2.32 7.07 -5.53
C ILE A 442 3.77 6.60 -5.73
N VAL A 443 4.37 6.02 -4.71
CA VAL A 443 5.72 5.45 -4.78
C VAL A 443 5.72 4.12 -5.52
N SER A 444 6.86 3.75 -6.10
CA SER A 444 7.05 2.52 -6.88
C SER A 444 7.19 1.29 -5.97
N GLY A 445 6.12 0.94 -5.25
CA GLY A 445 6.08 -0.23 -4.37
C GLY A 445 5.02 -0.14 -3.29
N ASN A 446 5.12 -1.04 -2.29
CA ASN A 446 4.18 -1.11 -1.18
C ASN A 446 4.28 0.13 -0.29
N THR A 447 3.16 0.68 0.16
CA THR A 447 3.08 2.00 0.79
C THR A 447 3.25 2.02 2.30
N ASN A 448 3.49 0.87 2.97
CA ASN A 448 3.61 0.83 4.44
C ASN A 448 4.88 1.52 4.96
N ALA A 449 6.05 1.24 4.37
CA ALA A 449 7.29 1.91 4.79
C ALA A 449 7.27 3.41 4.49
N PRO A 450 6.81 3.87 3.30
CA PRO A 450 6.59 5.29 3.04
C PRO A 450 5.63 5.97 4.01
N ALA A 451 4.54 5.30 4.43
CA ALA A 451 3.62 5.85 5.43
C ALA A 451 4.31 6.08 6.79
N ILE A 452 5.18 5.17 7.20
CA ILE A 452 5.97 5.30 8.41
C ILE A 452 7.00 6.44 8.27
N MET A 453 7.68 6.53 7.13
CA MET A 453 8.61 7.61 6.81
C MET A 453 7.91 8.98 6.86
N ILE A 454 6.69 9.10 6.34
CA ILE A 454 5.88 10.32 6.46
C ILE A 454 5.63 10.67 7.93
N GLY A 455 5.36 9.67 8.78
CA GLY A 455 5.21 9.86 10.23
C GLY A 455 6.50 10.36 10.90
N GLU A 456 7.65 9.79 10.54
CA GLU A 456 8.97 10.25 10.99
C GLU A 456 9.24 11.70 10.58
N LYS A 457 8.97 12.03 9.31
CA LYS A 457 9.10 13.39 8.78
C LYS A 457 8.17 14.37 9.47
N ALA A 458 6.91 13.99 9.70
CA ALA A 458 5.94 14.80 10.41
C ALA A 458 6.40 15.11 11.82
N SER A 459 7.01 14.14 12.52
CA SER A 459 7.59 14.35 13.86
C SER A 459 8.69 15.42 13.81
N ASP A 460 9.63 15.33 12.86
CA ASP A 460 10.70 16.33 12.73
C ASP A 460 10.13 17.73 12.43
N ILE A 461 9.14 17.81 11.52
CA ILE A 461 8.48 19.09 11.19
C ILE A 461 7.79 19.73 12.41
N LEU A 462 7.15 18.90 13.27
CA LEU A 462 6.44 19.36 14.46
C LEU A 462 7.38 19.81 15.58
N LEU A 463 8.57 19.21 15.67
CA LEU A 463 9.60 19.55 16.67
C LEU A 463 10.48 20.72 16.21
N SER A 464 10.55 21.00 14.91
CA SER A 464 11.32 22.14 14.39
C SER A 464 10.60 23.45 14.67
N PRO A 465 11.31 24.53 15.01
CA PRO A 465 10.71 25.88 15.10
C PRO A 465 9.96 26.23 13.79
N ALA A 466 8.87 26.99 13.96
CA ALA A 466 8.01 27.42 12.85
C ALA A 466 8.73 28.38 11.90
#